data_2da287cd9f510a0f8a84765ed8612a47
#
_entry.id   2da287cd9f510a0f8a84765ed8612a47
#
_cell.length_a   1.000
_cell.length_b   1.000
_cell.length_c   1.000
_cell.angle_alpha   90.00
_cell.angle_beta   90.00
_cell.angle_gamma   90.00
#
_symmetry.space_group_name_H-M   'P 1'
#
loop_
_entity.id
_entity.type
_entity.pdbx_description
1 polymer ?
#
loop_
_entity_poly.entity_id
_entity_poly.type
_entity_poly.pdbx_seq_one_letter_code
_entity_poly.pdbx_strand_id
1 'polypeptide(L)'
;MDKIKSIFNYEKKDITERDPGLYRWEKKPYVKDDVKVLNNLLHKMLKKNRSDTCRFKDEKHFFGSTLVKSNYKKKENNQRVMFKMSYSNSMRQHNKYIKYYMPQMQKDNVIDKPELFGITDEEYEKNKVAGHFKVIVSPENQNVNLKVLINDFIKRIEKLSGYELYWQACIHTDTEHPHGHIVINRKDKNGRRIYFPKQMIKNTMREILSESATKLVGPRSKFEIELAKKKMINANRWTELDKKLESVKGVIYPKALDIPLQNRLAHLSSIGLANYENNKVILNKDWQEVLKATARYNTYLDEYLRQDNLPLKMYEGGFIQGKVDKVISFDKDESWNDAIIIRTKENRVYVPIYQLHKMNLEGKTVSISGGNGGITRQITDKDVRVVDAGMDWER
;
A
#
# COMPACT_ATOMS: atom_id res chain seq x y z
N MET A 1 -4.02 -10.88 -29.12
CA MET A 1 -3.81 -9.43 -28.98
C MET A 1 -5.07 -8.69 -28.54
N ASP A 2 -6.23 -9.09 -29.02
CA ASP A 2 -7.49 -8.40 -28.73
C ASP A 2 -8.01 -8.58 -27.31
N LYS A 3 -7.67 -9.66 -26.61
CA LYS A 3 -8.08 -9.92 -25.22
C LYS A 3 -7.43 -8.97 -24.18
N ILE A 4 -6.22 -8.48 -24.45
CA ILE A 4 -5.53 -7.53 -23.56
C ILE A 4 -6.09 -6.12 -23.76
N LYS A 5 -6.47 -5.77 -25.00
CA LYS A 5 -7.17 -4.52 -25.28
C LYS A 5 -8.53 -4.42 -24.57
N SER A 6 -9.22 -5.57 -24.39
CA SER A 6 -10.50 -5.60 -23.67
C SER A 6 -10.39 -5.32 -22.18
N ILE A 7 -9.26 -5.66 -21.54
CA ILE A 7 -9.03 -5.40 -20.11
C ILE A 7 -8.97 -3.88 -19.85
N PHE A 8 -8.32 -3.13 -20.73
CA PHE A 8 -8.17 -1.67 -20.60
C PHE A 8 -9.39 -0.90 -21.11
N ASN A 9 -10.10 -1.40 -22.10
CA ASN A 9 -11.32 -0.75 -22.61
C ASN A 9 -12.54 -0.93 -21.69
N TYR A 10 -12.55 -1.95 -20.84
CA TYR A 10 -13.67 -2.20 -19.91
C TYR A 10 -13.70 -1.18 -18.75
N GLU A 11 -12.53 -0.79 -18.22
CA GLU A 11 -12.47 0.30 -17.24
C GLU A 11 -12.89 1.65 -17.81
N LYS A 12 -12.69 1.85 -19.13
CA LYS A 12 -13.04 3.09 -19.81
C LYS A 12 -14.56 3.31 -19.97
N LYS A 13 -15.35 2.24 -20.07
CA LYS A 13 -16.81 2.32 -20.24
C LYS A 13 -17.58 2.57 -18.94
N ASP A 14 -17.10 2.06 -17.81
CA ASP A 14 -17.78 2.24 -16.51
C ASP A 14 -17.47 3.59 -15.84
N ILE A 15 -16.43 4.30 -16.31
CA ILE A 15 -15.95 5.56 -15.72
C ILE A 15 -16.59 6.79 -16.33
N THR A 16 -17.06 6.70 -17.58
CA THR A 16 -17.50 7.88 -18.35
C THR A 16 -18.91 8.40 -18.01
N GLU A 17 -19.71 7.68 -17.25
CA GLU A 17 -21.10 8.09 -17.06
C GLU A 17 -21.45 8.86 -15.77
N ARG A 18 -20.56 8.98 -14.74
CA ARG A 18 -21.00 9.53 -13.45
C ARG A 18 -20.05 10.38 -12.62
N ASP A 19 -18.87 10.81 -13.10
CA ASP A 19 -17.97 11.61 -12.24
C ASP A 19 -17.29 12.78 -12.98
N PRO A 20 -17.69 14.05 -12.70
CA PRO A 20 -17.10 15.23 -13.33
C PRO A 20 -15.63 15.48 -12.97
N GLY A 21 -15.10 14.82 -11.93
CA GLY A 21 -13.68 14.92 -11.53
C GLY A 21 -12.72 14.19 -12.49
N LEU A 22 -13.20 13.24 -13.29
CA LEU A 22 -12.41 12.43 -14.21
C LEU A 22 -12.15 13.08 -15.58
N TYR A 23 -12.73 14.24 -15.85
CA TYR A 23 -12.51 15.02 -17.08
C TYR A 23 -11.07 15.45 -17.34
N ARG A 24 -10.17 15.34 -16.34
CA ARG A 24 -8.72 15.57 -16.53
C ARG A 24 -7.99 14.49 -17.31
N TRP A 25 -8.57 13.30 -17.47
CA TRP A 25 -7.94 12.16 -18.15
C TRP A 25 -8.05 12.24 -19.67
N GLU A 26 -9.07 12.91 -20.20
CA GLU A 26 -9.30 12.99 -21.65
C GLU A 26 -8.37 13.98 -22.38
N LYS A 27 -7.69 14.86 -21.67
CA LYS A 27 -6.84 15.91 -22.28
C LYS A 27 -5.34 15.58 -22.37
N LYS A 28 -4.86 14.44 -21.85
CA LYS A 28 -3.48 14.02 -22.07
C LYS A 28 -3.43 12.93 -23.15
N PRO A 29 -2.58 13.08 -24.18
CA PRO A 29 -2.45 12.04 -25.18
C PRO A 29 -1.99 10.77 -24.46
N TYR A 30 -2.84 9.74 -24.51
CA TYR A 30 -2.50 8.38 -24.09
C TYR A 30 -1.31 7.96 -24.96
N VAL A 31 -0.14 7.81 -24.34
CA VAL A 31 1.07 7.49 -25.08
C VAL A 31 0.92 6.06 -25.59
N LYS A 32 0.70 5.92 -26.91
CA LYS A 32 0.56 4.63 -27.60
C LYS A 32 1.72 3.66 -27.31
N ASP A 33 2.87 4.21 -26.90
CA ASP A 33 4.07 3.47 -26.57
C ASP A 33 4.00 2.75 -25.23
N ASP A 34 3.25 3.25 -24.23
CA ASP A 34 3.13 2.60 -22.94
C ASP A 34 2.30 1.32 -23.01
N VAL A 35 1.27 1.28 -23.86
CA VAL A 35 0.50 0.06 -24.14
C VAL A 35 1.37 -0.96 -24.89
N LYS A 36 2.24 -0.50 -25.77
CA LYS A 36 3.23 -1.36 -26.46
C LYS A 36 4.24 -1.94 -25.48
N VAL A 37 4.73 -1.13 -24.55
CA VAL A 37 5.64 -1.58 -23.49
C VAL A 37 4.98 -2.60 -22.59
N LEU A 38 3.75 -2.37 -22.14
CA LEU A 38 3.00 -3.32 -21.32
C LEU A 38 2.72 -4.62 -22.07
N ASN A 39 2.27 -4.54 -23.35
CA ASN A 39 2.05 -5.71 -24.18
C ASN A 39 3.34 -6.50 -24.43
N ASN A 40 4.48 -5.81 -24.63
CA ASN A 40 5.77 -6.45 -24.79
C ASN A 40 6.25 -7.09 -23.49
N LEU A 41 5.99 -6.45 -22.34
CA LEU A 41 6.31 -6.98 -21.01
C LEU A 41 5.46 -8.22 -20.70
N LEU A 42 4.16 -8.19 -20.94
CA LEU A 42 3.26 -9.33 -20.78
C LEU A 42 3.63 -10.46 -21.74
N HIS A 43 4.02 -10.15 -22.99
CA HIS A 43 4.50 -11.15 -23.94
C HIS A 43 5.85 -11.77 -23.52
N LYS A 44 6.76 -10.98 -22.95
CA LYS A 44 8.02 -11.48 -22.39
C LYS A 44 7.77 -12.38 -21.17
N MET A 45 6.77 -12.04 -20.31
CA MET A 45 6.38 -12.89 -19.17
C MET A 45 5.86 -14.25 -19.63
N LEU A 46 5.00 -14.26 -20.65
CA LEU A 46 4.40 -15.49 -21.17
C LEU A 46 5.44 -16.39 -21.88
N LYS A 47 6.55 -15.83 -22.42
CA LYS A 47 7.61 -16.59 -23.11
C LYS A 47 8.71 -17.12 -22.18
N LYS A 48 8.89 -16.58 -20.95
CA LYS A 48 10.08 -16.84 -20.14
C LYS A 48 9.92 -17.94 -19.07
N ASN A 49 8.79 -18.64 -19.03
CA ASN A 49 8.56 -19.70 -18.05
C ASN A 49 9.15 -21.05 -18.46
N ARG A 50 10.46 -21.15 -18.34
CA ARG A 50 11.13 -22.44 -18.16
C ARG A 50 12.10 -22.31 -16.98
N SER A 51 11.82 -23.12 -15.92
CA SER A 51 12.64 -23.43 -14.73
C SER A 51 12.92 -22.28 -13.75
N ASP A 52 12.32 -22.31 -12.56
CA ASP A 52 13.04 -22.52 -11.32
C ASP A 52 12.06 -22.54 -10.13
N THR A 53 12.00 -23.69 -9.49
CA THR A 53 11.27 -23.90 -8.24
C THR A 53 12.16 -23.49 -7.07
N CYS A 54 11.79 -22.42 -6.36
CA CYS A 54 12.38 -22.11 -5.06
C CYS A 54 11.49 -22.63 -3.92
N ARG A 55 12.00 -23.60 -3.17
CA ARG A 55 11.44 -24.06 -1.89
C ARG A 55 11.82 -23.07 -0.79
N PHE A 56 10.82 -22.55 -0.06
CA PHE A 56 11.05 -21.86 1.20
C PHE A 56 10.88 -22.82 2.37
N LYS A 57 11.91 -22.88 3.24
CA LYS A 57 11.84 -23.53 4.55
C LYS A 57 11.36 -22.53 5.58
N ASP A 58 10.32 -22.91 6.33
CA ASP A 58 9.82 -22.17 7.48
C ASP A 58 10.74 -22.37 8.69
N GLU A 59 11.31 -21.30 9.23
CA GLU A 59 11.91 -21.31 10.56
C GLU A 59 10.92 -20.69 11.57
N LYS A 60 10.44 -21.54 12.47
CA LYS A 60 9.63 -21.17 13.62
C LYS A 60 10.53 -20.69 14.76
N HIS A 61 10.51 -19.40 15.09
CA HIS A 61 10.99 -18.93 16.37
C HIS A 61 9.83 -18.75 17.36
N PHE A 62 9.90 -19.53 18.41
CA PHE A 62 8.96 -19.58 19.52
C PHE A 62 9.33 -18.48 20.52
N PHE A 63 8.47 -17.47 20.72
CA PHE A 63 8.49 -16.60 21.89
C PHE A 63 7.13 -16.67 22.58
N GLY A 64 7.17 -17.20 23.82
CA GLY A 64 6.00 -17.25 24.68
C GLY A 64 5.51 -15.83 25.01
N SER A 65 4.29 -15.53 24.63
CA SER A 65 3.53 -14.42 25.17
C SER A 65 2.10 -14.89 25.41
N THR A 66 1.62 -14.59 26.60
CA THR A 66 0.22 -14.75 26.97
C THR A 66 -0.64 -14.03 25.95
N LEU A 67 -1.19 -14.79 24.99
CA LEU A 67 -2.07 -14.29 23.96
C LEU A 67 -3.35 -13.85 24.61
N VAL A 68 -3.58 -12.56 24.69
CA VAL A 68 -4.94 -12.04 24.78
C VAL A 68 -5.59 -12.42 23.43
N LYS A 69 -6.29 -13.55 23.42
CA LYS A 69 -7.17 -13.92 22.31
C LYS A 69 -8.27 -12.86 22.26
N SER A 70 -8.14 -11.91 21.34
CA SER A 70 -9.24 -11.01 21.07
C SER A 70 -10.37 -11.84 20.44
N ASN A 71 -11.48 -11.99 21.18
CA ASN A 71 -12.71 -12.60 20.67
C ASN A 71 -13.48 -11.69 19.70
N TYR A 72 -12.79 -10.73 19.09
CA TYR A 72 -13.40 -9.81 18.13
C TYR A 72 -13.64 -10.53 16.80
N LYS A 73 -14.89 -10.93 16.58
CA LYS A 73 -15.35 -11.34 15.26
C LYS A 73 -15.50 -10.07 14.40
N LYS A 74 -14.75 -9.98 13.32
CA LYS A 74 -14.89 -8.93 12.30
C LYS A 74 -16.34 -8.95 11.79
N LYS A 75 -17.13 -7.95 12.19
CA LYS A 75 -18.50 -7.80 11.70
C LYS A 75 -18.44 -7.26 10.28
N GLU A 76 -19.02 -7.97 9.32
CA GLU A 76 -19.02 -7.62 7.90
C GLU A 76 -19.58 -6.22 7.63
N ASN A 77 -20.49 -5.77 8.50
CA ASN A 77 -21.20 -4.48 8.39
C ASN A 77 -20.42 -3.30 8.99
N ASN A 78 -19.28 -3.52 9.64
CA ASN A 78 -18.51 -2.41 10.18
C ASN A 78 -17.91 -1.57 9.07
N GLN A 79 -17.78 -0.25 9.33
CA GLN A 79 -17.10 0.69 8.45
C GLN A 79 -15.65 0.26 8.25
N ARG A 80 -15.12 0.47 7.04
CA ARG A 80 -13.74 0.17 6.72
C ARG A 80 -12.87 1.40 6.97
N VAL A 81 -11.73 1.16 7.60
CA VAL A 81 -10.73 2.20 7.84
C VAL A 81 -9.37 1.66 7.40
N MET A 82 -8.72 2.36 6.49
CA MET A 82 -7.34 2.08 6.14
C MET A 82 -6.46 2.49 7.32
N PHE A 83 -5.58 1.61 7.73
CA PHE A 83 -4.66 1.82 8.83
C PHE A 83 -3.27 1.34 8.45
N LYS A 84 -2.30 2.23 8.52
CA LYS A 84 -0.89 1.92 8.31
C LYS A 84 -0.09 2.44 9.50
N MET A 85 0.75 1.57 10.07
CA MET A 85 1.64 1.93 11.17
C MET A 85 3.05 1.47 10.87
N SER A 86 4.00 2.37 11.00
CA SER A 86 5.43 2.11 10.89
C SER A 86 6.16 2.71 12.08
N TYR A 87 7.39 2.27 12.34
CA TYR A 87 8.22 2.84 13.41
C TYR A 87 9.62 3.17 12.90
N SER A 88 10.25 4.15 13.54
CA SER A 88 11.64 4.51 13.32
C SER A 88 12.33 4.82 14.65
N ASN A 89 13.66 4.66 14.72
CA ASN A 89 14.49 5.06 15.85
C ASN A 89 15.42 6.23 15.47
N SER A 90 15.13 6.97 14.41
CA SER A 90 15.93 8.09 13.94
C SER A 90 15.32 9.43 14.34
N MET A 91 16.03 10.24 15.11
CA MET A 91 15.61 11.61 15.47
C MET A 91 15.46 12.48 14.22
N ARG A 92 16.32 12.31 13.22
CA ARG A 92 16.21 13.03 11.94
C ARG A 92 14.88 12.72 11.22
N GLN A 93 14.47 11.44 11.17
CA GLN A 93 13.19 11.05 10.58
C GLN A 93 12.00 11.52 11.41
N HIS A 94 12.12 11.53 12.74
CA HIS A 94 11.10 12.06 13.63
C HIS A 94 10.86 13.55 13.36
N ASN A 95 11.93 14.35 13.36
CA ASN A 95 11.85 15.78 13.05
C ASN A 95 11.30 16.03 11.62
N LYS A 96 11.76 15.24 10.63
CA LYS A 96 11.25 15.36 9.26
C LYS A 96 9.75 15.08 9.18
N TYR A 97 9.28 14.08 9.92
CA TYR A 97 7.86 13.71 9.92
C TYR A 97 7.00 14.85 10.49
N ILE A 98 7.37 15.39 11.66
CA ILE A 98 6.62 16.48 12.30
C ILE A 98 6.70 17.78 11.49
N LYS A 99 7.89 18.14 10.99
CA LYS A 99 8.10 19.46 10.37
C LYS A 99 7.66 19.53 8.91
N TYR A 100 7.65 18.42 8.19
CA TYR A 100 7.39 18.40 6.75
C TYR A 100 6.19 17.54 6.35
N TYR A 101 6.03 16.34 6.90
CA TYR A 101 4.95 15.45 6.48
C TYR A 101 3.60 15.76 7.13
N MET A 102 3.60 16.11 8.41
CA MET A 102 2.35 16.43 9.09
C MET A 102 1.78 17.79 8.67
N PRO A 103 2.57 18.87 8.50
CA PRO A 103 2.03 20.17 8.08
C PRO A 103 1.91 20.36 6.56
N GLN A 104 2.28 19.36 5.73
CA GLN A 104 2.32 19.51 4.28
C GLN A 104 0.96 19.18 3.65
N MET A 105 0.14 20.21 3.44
CA MET A 105 -0.97 20.14 2.48
C MET A 105 -0.45 20.51 1.09
N GLN A 106 -0.71 19.67 0.08
CA GLN A 106 -0.45 19.99 -1.31
C GLN A 106 -1.69 20.64 -1.90
N LYS A 107 -1.72 21.95 -2.12
CA LYS A 107 -2.18 22.59 -3.35
C LYS A 107 -2.19 24.12 -3.28
N ASP A 108 -1.84 24.69 -4.44
CA ASP A 108 -2.17 26.04 -4.93
C ASP A 108 -1.90 27.18 -3.95
N ASN A 109 -0.62 27.42 -3.59
CA ASN A 109 -0.09 28.68 -3.03
C ASN A 109 -0.75 29.25 -1.76
N VAL A 110 -1.68 28.54 -1.14
CA VAL A 110 -2.21 28.87 0.18
C VAL A 110 -1.81 27.75 1.13
N ILE A 111 -0.83 28.03 1.98
CA ILE A 111 -0.38 27.13 3.04
C ILE A 111 -1.37 27.28 4.20
N ASP A 112 -2.52 26.65 4.10
CA ASP A 112 -3.29 26.31 5.28
C ASP A 112 -2.57 25.19 5.99
N LYS A 113 -1.85 25.52 7.04
CA LYS A 113 -1.21 24.51 7.90
C LYS A 113 -2.34 23.76 8.59
N PRO A 114 -2.44 22.43 8.43
CA PRO A 114 -3.44 21.66 9.14
C PRO A 114 -3.26 21.84 10.64
N GLU A 115 -4.34 22.06 11.35
CA GLU A 115 -4.34 22.20 12.80
C GLU A 115 -3.81 20.91 13.44
N LEU A 116 -2.73 21.04 14.22
CA LEU A 116 -2.24 19.94 15.04
C LEU A 116 -3.15 19.79 16.27
N PHE A 117 -3.43 18.55 16.63
CA PHE A 117 -4.18 18.21 17.84
C PHE A 117 -3.56 17.01 18.57
N GLY A 118 -3.94 16.81 19.82
CA GLY A 118 -3.31 15.88 20.76
C GLY A 118 -2.72 16.64 21.91
N ILE A 119 -1.45 16.40 22.23
CA ILE A 119 -0.72 17.22 23.22
C ILE A 119 -0.12 18.46 22.55
N THR A 120 0.25 19.47 23.35
CA THR A 120 0.83 20.72 22.85
C THR A 120 2.20 20.49 22.19
N ASP A 121 2.60 21.40 21.31
CA ASP A 121 3.91 21.31 20.62
C ASP A 121 5.05 21.37 21.63
N GLU A 122 4.95 22.24 22.65
CA GLU A 122 5.95 22.36 23.70
C GLU A 122 6.08 21.07 24.52
N GLU A 123 4.95 20.46 24.88
CA GLU A 123 4.93 19.21 25.63
C GLU A 123 5.52 18.07 24.80
N TYR A 124 5.18 18.02 23.49
CA TYR A 124 5.70 17.01 22.59
C TYR A 124 7.20 17.16 22.38
N GLU A 125 7.69 18.36 22.05
CA GLU A 125 9.10 18.63 21.80
C GLU A 125 9.97 18.36 23.04
N LYS A 126 9.50 18.74 24.24
CA LYS A 126 10.20 18.48 25.52
C LYS A 126 10.40 16.99 25.79
N ASN A 127 9.44 16.15 25.40
CA ASN A 127 9.45 14.72 25.70
C ASN A 127 9.83 13.85 24.49
N LYS A 128 10.15 14.46 23.34
CA LYS A 128 10.47 13.78 22.11
C LYS A 128 11.74 12.93 22.21
N VAL A 129 11.65 11.68 21.78
CA VAL A 129 12.79 10.76 21.67
C VAL A 129 12.97 10.31 20.22
N ALA A 130 14.14 9.76 19.88
CA ALA A 130 14.42 9.29 18.53
C ALA A 130 13.42 8.23 18.05
N GLY A 131 13.00 7.35 18.96
CA GLY A 131 12.00 6.32 18.66
C GLY A 131 10.59 6.89 18.54
N HIS A 132 9.91 6.61 17.42
CA HIS A 132 8.54 7.04 17.20
C HIS A 132 7.78 6.10 16.28
N PHE A 133 6.46 6.12 16.39
CA PHE A 133 5.54 5.47 15.48
C PHE A 133 4.90 6.52 14.59
N LYS A 134 4.78 6.20 13.31
CA LYS A 134 4.02 6.97 12.31
C LYS A 134 2.78 6.17 11.99
N VAL A 135 1.61 6.78 12.09
CA VAL A 135 0.32 6.15 11.84
C VAL A 135 -0.44 6.97 10.81
N ILE A 136 -1.06 6.29 9.87
CA ILE A 136 -1.98 6.88 8.90
C ILE A 136 -3.33 6.18 9.07
N VAL A 137 -4.39 6.99 9.15
CA VAL A 137 -5.77 6.54 9.30
C VAL A 137 -6.62 7.22 8.24
N SER A 138 -7.29 6.43 7.38
CA SER A 138 -8.21 6.94 6.34
C SER A 138 -9.48 6.08 6.30
N PRO A 139 -10.63 6.61 6.72
CA PRO A 139 -11.90 5.91 6.61
C PRO A 139 -12.38 5.86 5.15
N GLU A 140 -13.01 4.75 4.74
CA GLU A 140 -13.64 4.63 3.42
C GLU A 140 -14.83 5.59 3.28
N ASN A 141 -15.59 5.77 4.36
CA ASN A 141 -16.70 6.71 4.43
C ASN A 141 -16.19 8.10 4.82
N GLN A 142 -16.30 9.06 3.90
CA GLN A 142 -15.79 10.43 4.06
C GLN A 142 -16.57 11.25 5.10
N ASN A 143 -17.77 10.81 5.52
CA ASN A 143 -18.54 11.48 6.55
C ASN A 143 -18.04 11.21 7.97
N VAL A 144 -17.03 10.34 8.12
CA VAL A 144 -16.41 10.07 9.42
C VAL A 144 -15.59 11.28 9.87
N ASN A 145 -15.94 11.83 11.03
CA ASN A 145 -15.12 12.88 11.64
C ASN A 145 -13.78 12.30 12.12
N LEU A 146 -12.72 12.56 11.36
CA LEU A 146 -11.38 12.04 11.60
C LEU A 146 -10.80 12.47 12.96
N LYS A 147 -11.05 13.71 13.42
CA LYS A 147 -10.57 14.20 14.73
C LYS A 147 -11.17 13.38 15.86
N VAL A 148 -12.47 13.12 15.79
CA VAL A 148 -13.18 12.30 16.78
C VAL A 148 -12.72 10.84 16.71
N LEU A 149 -12.57 10.29 15.51
CA LEU A 149 -12.10 8.92 15.28
C LEU A 149 -10.71 8.71 15.89
N ILE A 150 -9.77 9.61 15.63
CA ILE A 150 -8.38 9.52 16.12
C ILE A 150 -8.34 9.63 17.65
N ASN A 151 -9.08 10.57 18.23
CA ASN A 151 -9.14 10.71 19.68
C ASN A 151 -9.70 9.45 20.37
N ASP A 152 -10.79 8.87 19.86
CA ASP A 152 -11.33 7.61 20.39
C ASP A 152 -10.33 6.46 20.23
N PHE A 153 -9.68 6.37 19.08
CA PHE A 153 -8.66 5.37 18.81
C PHE A 153 -7.50 5.42 19.80
N ILE A 154 -6.94 6.62 20.06
CA ILE A 154 -5.85 6.78 21.02
C ILE A 154 -6.30 6.40 22.43
N LYS A 155 -7.44 6.92 22.90
CA LYS A 155 -7.99 6.58 24.22
C LYS A 155 -8.16 5.07 24.43
N ARG A 156 -8.66 4.38 23.39
CA ARG A 156 -8.84 2.92 23.46
C ARG A 156 -7.53 2.15 23.46
N ILE A 157 -6.53 2.65 22.71
CA ILE A 157 -5.18 2.05 22.72
C ILE A 157 -4.51 2.24 24.07
N GLU A 158 -4.58 3.44 24.66
CA GLU A 158 -4.06 3.72 26.00
C GLU A 158 -4.67 2.79 27.04
N LYS A 159 -6.00 2.67 27.01
CA LYS A 159 -6.72 1.75 27.92
C LYS A 159 -6.30 0.29 27.76
N LEU A 160 -6.09 -0.17 26.52
CA LEU A 160 -5.72 -1.57 26.25
C LEU A 160 -4.27 -1.89 26.55
N SER A 161 -3.39 -0.95 26.30
CA SER A 161 -1.95 -1.14 26.45
C SER A 161 -1.42 -0.73 27.83
N GLY A 162 -2.18 0.07 28.59
CA GLY A 162 -1.75 0.67 29.85
C GLY A 162 -0.65 1.70 29.70
N TYR A 163 -0.39 2.20 28.48
CA TYR A 163 0.52 3.31 28.23
C TYR A 163 -0.25 4.63 28.22
N GLU A 164 0.38 5.69 28.71
CA GLU A 164 -0.06 7.07 28.52
C GLU A 164 0.80 7.70 27.42
N LEU A 165 0.20 7.99 26.27
CA LEU A 165 0.94 8.30 25.06
C LEU A 165 1.28 9.79 24.95
N TYR A 166 2.50 10.10 24.52
CA TYR A 166 2.83 11.38 23.91
C TYR A 166 2.56 11.28 22.42
N TRP A 167 1.53 11.99 21.93
CA TRP A 167 1.12 11.91 20.53
C TRP A 167 0.60 13.24 20.00
N GLN A 168 0.73 13.42 18.71
CA GLN A 168 0.14 14.51 17.94
C GLN A 168 -0.44 13.98 16.64
N ALA A 169 -1.44 14.66 16.11
CA ALA A 169 -2.05 14.31 14.83
C ALA A 169 -2.44 15.56 14.04
N CYS A 170 -2.57 15.38 12.73
CA CYS A 170 -3.17 16.34 11.82
C CYS A 170 -4.06 15.61 10.80
N ILE A 171 -4.94 16.36 10.14
CA ILE A 171 -5.86 15.84 9.14
C ILE A 171 -5.55 16.51 7.82
N HIS A 172 -5.40 15.70 6.77
CA HIS A 172 -5.26 16.15 5.40
C HIS A 172 -6.58 15.92 4.65
N THR A 173 -7.11 16.97 4.07
CA THR A 173 -8.38 16.98 3.31
C THR A 173 -8.17 17.35 1.84
N ASP A 174 -6.95 17.64 1.45
CA ASP A 174 -6.53 18.06 0.12
C ASP A 174 -6.40 16.91 -0.89
N THR A 175 -6.68 15.69 -0.46
CA THR A 175 -6.65 14.50 -1.30
C THR A 175 -8.06 13.92 -1.49
N GLU A 176 -8.25 13.13 -2.54
CA GLU A 176 -9.50 12.41 -2.80
C GLU A 176 -9.98 11.57 -1.60
N HIS A 177 -9.03 11.13 -0.77
CA HIS A 177 -9.29 10.34 0.44
C HIS A 177 -8.76 11.09 1.67
N PRO A 178 -9.63 11.81 2.42
CA PRO A 178 -9.25 12.45 3.67
C PRO A 178 -8.60 11.47 4.63
N HIS A 179 -7.48 11.87 5.23
CA HIS A 179 -6.73 11.00 6.11
C HIS A 179 -6.03 11.76 7.25
N GLY A 180 -5.84 11.06 8.36
CA GLY A 180 -5.11 11.59 9.50
C GLY A 180 -3.71 11.00 9.60
N HIS A 181 -2.73 11.87 9.85
CA HIS A 181 -1.39 11.50 10.25
C HIS A 181 -1.27 11.60 11.76
N ILE A 182 -0.74 10.56 12.40
CA ILE A 182 -0.51 10.53 13.85
C ILE A 182 0.97 10.18 14.07
N VAL A 183 1.62 10.93 14.94
CA VAL A 183 2.93 10.60 15.48
C VAL A 183 2.78 10.23 16.95
N ILE A 184 3.37 9.10 17.34
CA ILE A 184 3.36 8.63 18.73
C ILE A 184 4.82 8.46 19.15
N ASN A 185 5.21 9.10 20.22
CA ASN A 185 6.52 8.95 20.82
C ASN A 185 6.70 7.51 21.33
N ARG A 186 7.91 6.95 21.22
CA ARG A 186 8.16 5.56 21.67
C ARG A 186 8.47 5.46 23.17
N LYS A 187 8.33 6.54 23.90
CA LYS A 187 8.39 6.64 25.35
C LYS A 187 7.07 7.20 25.86
N ASP A 188 6.44 6.54 26.81
CA ASP A 188 5.20 7.00 27.42
C ASP A 188 5.46 8.07 28.49
N LYS A 189 4.38 8.65 29.04
CA LYS A 189 4.44 9.69 30.10
C LYS A 189 5.13 9.18 31.37
N ASN A 190 5.10 7.89 31.63
CA ASN A 190 5.74 7.24 32.78
C ASN A 190 7.20 6.82 32.51
N GLY A 191 7.78 7.22 31.38
CA GLY A 191 9.15 6.91 31.01
C GLY A 191 9.36 5.51 30.43
N ARG A 192 8.31 4.69 30.29
CA ARG A 192 8.39 3.32 29.77
C ARG A 192 8.52 3.31 28.26
N ARG A 193 9.32 2.38 27.74
CA ARG A 193 9.44 2.19 26.29
C ARG A 193 8.19 1.48 25.75
N ILE A 194 7.50 2.11 24.80
CA ILE A 194 6.30 1.57 24.19
C ILE A 194 6.66 0.45 23.21
N TYR A 195 5.95 -0.65 23.34
CA TYR A 195 5.99 -1.79 22.44
C TYR A 195 4.56 -2.24 22.12
N PHE A 196 4.20 -2.25 20.83
CA PHE A 196 2.95 -2.79 20.37
C PHE A 196 3.18 -4.14 19.68
N PRO A 197 2.60 -5.23 20.21
CA PRO A 197 2.69 -6.54 19.58
C PRO A 197 2.16 -6.53 18.13
N LYS A 198 2.78 -7.32 17.25
CA LYS A 198 2.38 -7.41 15.83
C LYS A 198 0.90 -7.74 15.67
N GLN A 199 0.33 -8.62 16.49
CA GLN A 199 -1.08 -8.96 16.49
C GLN A 199 -1.98 -7.77 16.83
N MET A 200 -1.57 -6.95 17.80
CA MET A 200 -2.30 -5.73 18.16
C MET A 200 -2.35 -4.75 16.98
N ILE A 201 -1.22 -4.54 16.30
CA ILE A 201 -1.15 -3.65 15.13
C ILE A 201 -1.97 -4.20 13.95
N LYS A 202 -1.84 -5.50 13.65
CA LYS A 202 -2.51 -6.11 12.50
C LYS A 202 -4.02 -6.25 12.65
N ASN A 203 -4.49 -6.57 13.85
CA ASN A 203 -5.87 -6.92 14.11
C ASN A 203 -6.56 -5.90 15.01
N THR A 204 -6.17 -5.82 16.27
CA THR A 204 -6.90 -5.06 17.31
C THR A 204 -7.03 -3.58 16.99
N MET A 205 -5.96 -2.92 16.56
CA MET A 205 -5.98 -1.49 16.20
C MET A 205 -6.90 -1.22 15.00
N ARG A 206 -6.89 -2.10 14.00
CA ARG A 206 -7.79 -2.00 12.84
C ARG A 206 -9.25 -2.21 13.22
N GLU A 207 -9.52 -3.14 14.12
CA GLU A 207 -10.86 -3.40 14.65
C GLU A 207 -11.38 -2.22 15.46
N ILE A 208 -10.55 -1.65 16.34
CA ILE A 208 -10.90 -0.45 17.11
C ILE A 208 -11.33 0.68 16.17
N LEU A 209 -10.53 0.98 15.15
CA LEU A 209 -10.84 2.04 14.18
C LEU A 209 -12.13 1.76 13.42
N SER A 210 -12.32 0.52 12.98
CA SER A 210 -13.52 0.08 12.27
C SER A 210 -14.79 0.19 13.13
N GLU A 211 -14.73 -0.22 14.40
CA GLU A 211 -15.81 -0.07 15.36
C GLU A 211 -16.12 1.39 15.68
N SER A 212 -15.07 2.19 15.90
CA SER A 212 -15.22 3.62 16.22
C SER A 212 -15.83 4.37 15.04
N ALA A 213 -15.38 4.13 13.81
CA ALA A 213 -15.99 4.69 12.61
C ALA A 213 -17.45 4.26 12.47
N THR A 214 -17.77 2.98 12.76
CA THR A 214 -19.14 2.48 12.71
C THR A 214 -20.05 3.15 13.75
N LYS A 215 -19.53 3.46 14.93
CA LYS A 215 -20.28 4.22 15.93
C LYS A 215 -20.59 5.63 15.50
N LEU A 216 -19.67 6.26 14.73
CA LEU A 216 -19.82 7.65 14.29
C LEU A 216 -20.83 7.82 13.15
N VAL A 217 -20.83 6.92 12.16
CA VAL A 217 -21.64 7.09 10.94
C VAL A 217 -22.61 5.93 10.67
N GLY A 218 -22.72 5.00 11.60
CA GLY A 218 -23.53 3.80 11.44
C GLY A 218 -22.84 2.66 10.69
N PRO A 219 -23.46 1.47 10.67
CA PRO A 219 -22.93 0.33 9.93
C PRO A 219 -23.06 0.56 8.43
N ARG A 220 -22.21 -0.13 7.65
CA ARG A 220 -22.29 -0.13 6.19
C ARG A 220 -23.65 -0.71 5.75
N SER A 221 -24.24 -0.04 4.79
CA SER A 221 -25.46 -0.54 4.13
C SER A 221 -25.16 -1.80 3.32
N LYS A 222 -26.20 -2.60 3.06
CA LYS A 222 -26.08 -3.76 2.16
C LYS A 222 -25.55 -3.37 0.79
N PHE A 223 -26.01 -2.23 0.26
CA PHE A 223 -25.58 -1.71 -1.02
C PHE A 223 -24.07 -1.40 -1.04
N GLU A 224 -23.53 -0.72 -0.02
CA GLU A 224 -22.08 -0.44 0.08
C GLU A 224 -21.26 -1.73 0.15
N ILE A 225 -21.75 -2.73 0.88
CA ILE A 225 -21.09 -4.03 0.98
C ILE A 225 -21.06 -4.73 -0.38
N GLU A 226 -22.19 -4.76 -1.09
CA GLU A 226 -22.29 -5.38 -2.41
C GLU A 226 -21.44 -4.65 -3.45
N LEU A 227 -21.45 -3.32 -3.42
CA LEU A 227 -20.61 -2.51 -4.31
C LEU A 227 -19.12 -2.80 -4.09
N ALA A 228 -18.68 -2.86 -2.83
CA ALA A 228 -17.29 -3.20 -2.50
C ALA A 228 -16.92 -4.64 -2.92
N LYS A 229 -17.85 -5.60 -2.75
CA LYS A 229 -17.67 -6.98 -3.25
C LYS A 229 -17.56 -6.98 -4.79
N LYS A 230 -18.43 -6.26 -5.48
CA LYS A 230 -18.40 -6.14 -6.95
C LYS A 230 -17.09 -5.52 -7.44
N LYS A 231 -16.63 -4.42 -6.82
CA LYS A 231 -15.32 -3.81 -7.12
C LYS A 231 -14.17 -4.81 -6.94
N MET A 232 -14.20 -5.63 -5.88
CA MET A 232 -13.17 -6.64 -5.63
C MET A 232 -13.22 -7.79 -6.64
N ILE A 233 -14.40 -8.25 -7.03
CA ILE A 233 -14.62 -9.31 -8.03
C ILE A 233 -14.07 -8.89 -9.38
N ASN A 234 -14.33 -7.66 -9.82
CA ASN A 234 -13.97 -7.15 -11.14
C ASN A 234 -12.58 -6.48 -11.20
N ALA A 235 -11.83 -6.51 -10.11
CA ALA A 235 -10.52 -5.88 -10.07
C ALA A 235 -9.50 -6.60 -10.96
N ASN A 236 -8.80 -5.86 -11.82
CA ASN A 236 -7.71 -6.38 -12.66
C ASN A 236 -6.36 -6.41 -11.91
N ARG A 237 -6.40 -6.58 -10.60
CA ARG A 237 -5.25 -6.67 -9.70
C ARG A 237 -5.45 -7.77 -8.68
N TRP A 238 -4.36 -8.14 -8.01
CA TRP A 238 -4.41 -9.11 -6.91
C TRP A 238 -5.30 -8.64 -5.76
N THR A 239 -6.21 -9.50 -5.29
CA THR A 239 -7.21 -9.20 -4.24
C THR A 239 -7.23 -10.26 -3.16
N GLU A 240 -7.98 -10.02 -2.09
CA GLU A 240 -8.25 -11.02 -1.04
C GLU A 240 -9.02 -12.26 -1.56
N LEU A 241 -9.80 -12.12 -2.64
CA LEU A 241 -10.45 -13.26 -3.27
C LEU A 241 -9.42 -14.17 -3.94
N ASP A 242 -8.39 -13.59 -4.55
CA ASP A 242 -7.31 -14.33 -5.19
C ASP A 242 -6.46 -15.09 -4.16
N LYS A 243 -6.22 -14.51 -2.97
CA LYS A 243 -5.58 -15.23 -1.85
C LYS A 243 -6.39 -16.45 -1.39
N LYS A 244 -7.71 -16.35 -1.41
CA LYS A 244 -8.59 -17.49 -1.10
C LYS A 244 -8.50 -18.54 -2.19
N LEU A 245 -8.51 -18.14 -3.46
CA LEU A 245 -8.34 -19.07 -4.59
C LEU A 245 -6.98 -19.75 -4.57
N GLU A 246 -5.90 -19.04 -4.23
CA GLU A 246 -4.56 -19.61 -4.07
C GLU A 246 -4.51 -20.71 -3.00
N SER A 247 -5.33 -20.58 -1.94
CA SER A 247 -5.38 -21.59 -0.87
C SER A 247 -6.08 -22.88 -1.29
N VAL A 248 -6.84 -22.88 -2.39
CA VAL A 248 -7.48 -24.08 -2.94
C VAL A 248 -6.44 -24.91 -3.68
N LYS A 249 -6.07 -26.05 -3.11
CA LYS A 249 -5.09 -26.95 -3.73
C LYS A 249 -5.76 -27.84 -4.78
N GLY A 250 -5.16 -27.90 -5.98
CA GLY A 250 -5.60 -28.82 -7.03
C GLY A 250 -6.67 -28.22 -7.96
N VAL A 251 -7.59 -29.06 -8.39
CA VAL A 251 -8.64 -28.67 -9.34
C VAL A 251 -9.74 -27.87 -8.63
N ILE A 252 -10.10 -26.73 -9.22
CA ILE A 252 -11.14 -25.87 -8.68
C ILE A 252 -12.50 -26.24 -9.28
N TYR A 253 -13.45 -26.59 -8.42
CA TYR A 253 -14.84 -26.82 -8.78
C TYR A 253 -15.65 -25.58 -8.37
N PRO A 254 -16.12 -24.74 -9.32
CA PRO A 254 -16.81 -23.50 -8.98
C PRO A 254 -18.01 -23.68 -8.06
N LYS A 255 -18.80 -24.74 -8.27
CA LYS A 255 -19.99 -25.05 -7.45
C LYS A 255 -19.67 -25.33 -5.98
N ALA A 256 -18.44 -25.66 -5.62
CA ALA A 256 -18.00 -25.89 -4.24
C ALA A 256 -17.57 -24.59 -3.52
N LEU A 257 -17.50 -23.47 -4.24
CA LEU A 257 -17.07 -22.17 -3.73
C LEU A 257 -18.28 -21.28 -3.43
N ASP A 258 -18.06 -20.25 -2.62
CA ASP A 258 -19.02 -19.18 -2.39
C ASP A 258 -19.23 -18.32 -3.66
N ILE A 259 -20.38 -17.65 -3.75
CA ILE A 259 -20.76 -16.85 -4.92
C ILE A 259 -19.68 -15.79 -5.29
N PRO A 260 -19.09 -15.04 -4.36
CA PRO A 260 -18.02 -14.09 -4.68
C PRO A 260 -16.82 -14.74 -5.37
N LEU A 261 -16.40 -15.93 -4.94
CA LEU A 261 -15.30 -16.67 -5.57
C LEU A 261 -15.67 -17.22 -6.94
N GLN A 262 -16.91 -17.71 -7.11
CA GLN A 262 -17.41 -18.12 -8.43
C GLN A 262 -17.37 -16.95 -9.42
N ASN A 263 -17.89 -15.78 -9.02
CA ASN A 263 -17.88 -14.58 -9.84
C ASN A 263 -16.45 -14.08 -10.11
N ARG A 264 -15.54 -14.22 -9.16
CA ARG A 264 -14.11 -13.90 -9.37
C ARG A 264 -13.50 -14.82 -10.42
N LEU A 265 -13.76 -16.12 -10.36
CA LEU A 265 -13.30 -17.07 -11.39
C LEU A 265 -13.85 -16.74 -12.77
N ALA A 266 -15.14 -16.36 -12.88
CA ALA A 266 -15.74 -15.92 -14.11
C ALA A 266 -15.03 -14.68 -14.68
N HIS A 267 -14.73 -13.69 -13.81
CA HIS A 267 -13.95 -12.52 -14.21
C HIS A 267 -12.53 -12.91 -14.65
N LEU A 268 -11.82 -13.75 -13.90
CA LEU A 268 -10.48 -14.22 -14.28
C LEU A 268 -10.51 -14.94 -15.63
N SER A 269 -11.57 -15.70 -15.92
CA SER A 269 -11.75 -16.34 -17.23
C SER A 269 -12.01 -15.32 -18.34
N SER A 270 -12.82 -14.29 -18.08
CA SER A 270 -13.10 -13.24 -19.08
C SER A 270 -11.85 -12.46 -19.49
N ILE A 271 -10.88 -12.31 -18.59
CA ILE A 271 -9.58 -11.68 -18.87
C ILE A 271 -8.49 -12.67 -19.30
N GLY A 272 -8.85 -13.96 -19.47
CA GLY A 272 -7.97 -15.00 -20.00
C GLY A 272 -6.99 -15.59 -18.98
N LEU A 273 -7.22 -15.41 -17.68
CA LEU A 273 -6.39 -15.96 -16.59
C LEU A 273 -6.91 -17.29 -16.04
N ALA A 274 -8.09 -17.73 -16.47
CA ALA A 274 -8.68 -19.00 -16.11
C ALA A 274 -9.41 -19.62 -17.30
N ASN A 275 -9.46 -20.94 -17.37
CA ASN A 275 -10.20 -21.70 -18.39
C ASN A 275 -11.20 -22.63 -17.71
N TYR A 276 -12.44 -22.68 -18.25
CA TYR A 276 -13.46 -23.62 -17.83
C TYR A 276 -13.40 -24.88 -18.68
N GLU A 277 -13.24 -26.04 -18.04
CA GLU A 277 -13.24 -27.33 -18.68
C GLU A 277 -14.12 -28.30 -17.89
N ASN A 278 -15.20 -28.79 -18.45
CA ASN A 278 -16.06 -29.86 -17.87
C ASN A 278 -16.39 -29.66 -16.39
N ASN A 279 -16.99 -28.53 -16.00
CA ASN A 279 -17.29 -28.14 -14.61
C ASN A 279 -16.06 -27.89 -13.71
N LYS A 280 -14.88 -27.82 -14.24
CA LYS A 280 -13.64 -27.49 -13.54
C LYS A 280 -13.13 -26.14 -14.03
N VAL A 281 -12.36 -25.46 -13.20
CA VAL A 281 -11.62 -24.28 -13.59
C VAL A 281 -10.13 -24.53 -13.39
N ILE A 282 -9.38 -24.24 -14.42
CA ILE A 282 -7.92 -24.29 -14.42
C ILE A 282 -7.42 -22.87 -14.52
N LEU A 283 -6.69 -22.42 -13.50
CA LEU A 283 -6.00 -21.14 -13.49
C LEU A 283 -4.71 -21.24 -14.30
N ASN A 284 -4.40 -20.23 -15.09
CA ASN A 284 -3.17 -20.17 -15.85
C ASN A 284 -1.99 -20.15 -14.88
N LYS A 285 -0.88 -20.77 -15.24
CA LYS A 285 0.30 -20.89 -14.39
C LYS A 285 0.78 -19.55 -13.78
N ASP A 286 0.65 -18.47 -14.55
CA ASP A 286 1.16 -17.14 -14.21
C ASP A 286 0.09 -16.16 -13.77
N TRP A 287 -1.14 -16.63 -13.51
CA TRP A 287 -2.28 -15.78 -13.18
C TRP A 287 -2.00 -14.82 -12.01
N GLN A 288 -1.28 -15.28 -10.98
CA GLN A 288 -0.92 -14.48 -9.81
C GLN A 288 0.03 -13.35 -10.17
N GLU A 289 1.10 -13.69 -10.93
CA GLU A 289 2.12 -12.71 -11.29
C GLU A 289 1.56 -11.65 -12.25
N VAL A 290 0.64 -12.02 -13.12
CA VAL A 290 -0.06 -11.07 -13.99
C VAL A 290 -0.87 -10.08 -13.17
N LEU A 291 -1.66 -10.54 -12.20
CA LEU A 291 -2.46 -9.65 -11.33
C LEU A 291 -1.58 -8.74 -10.45
N LYS A 292 -0.49 -9.27 -9.91
CA LYS A 292 0.48 -8.49 -9.13
C LYS A 292 1.23 -7.47 -10.00
N ALA A 293 1.64 -7.86 -11.21
CA ALA A 293 2.29 -6.95 -12.16
C ALA A 293 1.36 -5.82 -12.59
N THR A 294 0.09 -6.11 -12.81
CA THR A 294 -0.92 -5.09 -13.14
C THR A 294 -1.07 -4.07 -12.00
N ALA A 295 -1.08 -4.53 -10.76
CA ALA A 295 -1.13 -3.61 -9.62
C ALA A 295 0.13 -2.72 -9.51
N ARG A 296 1.33 -3.29 -9.70
CA ARG A 296 2.58 -2.52 -9.74
C ARG A 296 2.59 -1.48 -10.84
N TYR A 297 2.04 -1.83 -12.01
CA TYR A 297 1.92 -0.89 -13.12
C TYR A 297 0.97 0.26 -12.80
N ASN A 298 -0.16 0.00 -12.17
CA ASN A 298 -1.08 1.05 -11.72
C ASN A 298 -0.40 1.98 -10.72
N THR A 299 0.37 1.44 -9.75
CA THR A 299 1.14 2.25 -8.80
C THR A 299 2.21 3.11 -9.52
N TYR A 300 2.86 2.58 -10.55
CA TYR A 300 3.78 3.36 -11.39
C TYR A 300 3.04 4.47 -12.14
N LEU A 301 1.89 4.20 -12.73
CA LEU A 301 1.08 5.20 -13.45
C LEU A 301 0.62 6.32 -12.52
N ASP A 302 0.20 6.01 -11.30
CA ASP A 302 -0.19 7.00 -10.30
C ASP A 302 0.96 7.96 -9.99
N GLU A 303 2.19 7.45 -9.90
CA GLU A 303 3.39 8.28 -9.70
C GLU A 303 3.83 9.01 -10.98
N TYR A 304 3.66 8.42 -12.15
CA TYR A 304 3.95 9.03 -13.44
C TYR A 304 3.07 10.25 -13.72
N LEU A 305 1.79 10.16 -13.33
CA LEU A 305 0.82 11.25 -13.54
C LEU A 305 1.01 12.41 -12.56
N ARG A 306 1.76 12.22 -11.48
CA ARG A 306 2.16 13.32 -10.59
C ARG A 306 3.19 14.19 -11.30
N GLN A 307 2.88 15.47 -11.42
CA GLN A 307 3.79 16.42 -12.06
C GLN A 307 5.06 16.59 -11.23
N ASP A 308 6.21 16.39 -11.85
CA ASP A 308 7.53 16.68 -11.29
C ASP A 308 8.40 17.28 -12.41
N ASN A 309 9.44 18.01 -12.06
CA ASN A 309 10.35 18.64 -13.00
C ASN A 309 11.21 17.63 -13.79
N LEU A 310 11.29 16.38 -13.31
CA LEU A 310 12.03 15.32 -13.95
C LEU A 310 11.10 14.19 -14.42
N PRO A 311 11.31 13.63 -15.62
CA PRO A 311 10.51 12.54 -16.13
C PRO A 311 10.69 11.26 -15.28
N LEU A 312 9.60 10.53 -15.04
CA LEU A 312 9.64 9.25 -14.37
C LEU A 312 9.83 8.13 -15.38
N LYS A 313 10.83 7.28 -15.18
CA LYS A 313 11.09 6.08 -15.97
C LYS A 313 10.94 4.82 -15.11
N MET A 314 10.57 3.72 -15.74
CA MET A 314 10.60 2.40 -15.12
C MET A 314 12.03 1.86 -15.12
N TYR A 315 12.45 1.27 -13.99
CA TYR A 315 13.70 0.52 -13.94
C TYR A 315 13.57 -0.80 -14.70
N GLU A 316 14.39 -0.98 -15.72
CA GLU A 316 14.41 -2.19 -16.56
C GLU A 316 15.61 -3.09 -16.30
N GLY A 317 16.52 -2.66 -15.43
CA GLY A 317 17.75 -3.36 -15.10
C GLY A 317 19.00 -2.49 -15.34
N GLY A 318 20.16 -3.06 -15.04
CA GLY A 318 21.44 -2.37 -15.16
C GLY A 318 21.86 -1.65 -13.87
N PHE A 319 22.83 -0.75 -14.00
CA PHE A 319 23.33 0.06 -12.87
C PHE A 319 22.60 1.38 -12.80
N ILE A 320 22.12 1.73 -11.61
CA ILE A 320 21.59 3.05 -11.29
C ILE A 320 22.09 3.50 -9.93
N GLN A 321 22.46 4.77 -9.82
CA GLN A 321 22.81 5.41 -8.56
C GLN A 321 22.08 6.75 -8.43
N GLY A 322 21.53 7.03 -7.25
CA GLY A 322 20.85 8.27 -6.98
C GLY A 322 20.25 8.32 -5.58
N LYS A 323 19.66 9.46 -5.25
CA LYS A 323 19.01 9.69 -3.97
C LYS A 323 17.59 9.12 -3.99
N VAL A 324 17.20 8.37 -2.97
CA VAL A 324 15.83 7.91 -2.83
C VAL A 324 14.92 9.09 -2.49
N ASP A 325 14.10 9.44 -3.44
CA ASP A 325 13.17 10.56 -3.40
C ASP A 325 11.89 10.17 -2.64
N LYS A 326 11.39 8.97 -2.92
CA LYS A 326 10.16 8.45 -2.32
C LYS A 326 10.25 6.95 -2.06
N VAL A 327 9.67 6.54 -0.94
CA VAL A 327 9.47 5.14 -0.57
C VAL A 327 7.98 4.84 -0.65
N ILE A 328 7.61 3.90 -1.51
CA ILE A 328 6.25 3.39 -1.68
C ILE A 328 6.22 2.00 -1.04
N SER A 329 5.72 1.91 0.17
CA SER A 329 5.66 0.66 0.91
C SER A 329 4.25 0.38 1.37
N PHE A 330 3.79 -0.79 1.07
CA PHE A 330 2.51 -1.33 1.49
C PHE A 330 2.66 -2.19 2.75
N ASP A 331 1.59 -2.84 3.18
CA ASP A 331 1.68 -3.81 4.27
C ASP A 331 2.60 -4.99 3.90
N LYS A 332 3.16 -5.66 4.92
CA LYS A 332 4.03 -6.82 4.70
C LYS A 332 3.41 -7.92 3.83
N ASP A 333 2.09 -8.03 3.87
CA ASP A 333 1.33 -8.99 3.07
C ASP A 333 1.16 -8.51 1.61
N GLU A 334 1.48 -7.22 1.32
CA GLU A 334 1.45 -6.59 0.01
C GLU A 334 2.84 -6.12 -0.46
N SER A 335 3.93 -6.64 0.16
CA SER A 335 5.31 -6.30 -0.22
C SER A 335 5.65 -6.64 -1.67
N TRP A 336 4.82 -7.40 -2.35
CA TRP A 336 4.86 -7.61 -3.79
C TRP A 336 4.52 -6.37 -4.62
N ASN A 337 4.04 -5.28 -3.99
CA ASN A 337 3.75 -3.99 -4.62
C ASN A 337 4.67 -2.85 -4.10
N ASP A 338 5.64 -3.15 -3.27
CA ASP A 338 6.59 -2.16 -2.76
C ASP A 338 7.51 -1.63 -3.87
N ALA A 339 7.86 -0.34 -3.82
CA ALA A 339 8.76 0.30 -4.75
C ALA A 339 9.48 1.52 -4.12
N ILE A 340 10.56 1.97 -4.74
CA ILE A 340 11.18 3.27 -4.46
C ILE A 340 11.25 4.12 -5.72
N ILE A 341 11.33 5.42 -5.56
CA ILE A 341 11.67 6.34 -6.63
C ILE A 341 13.05 6.90 -6.33
N ILE A 342 13.97 6.68 -7.26
CA ILE A 342 15.34 7.19 -7.21
C ILE A 342 15.43 8.41 -8.11
N ARG A 343 15.92 9.53 -7.57
CA ARG A 343 16.20 10.75 -8.30
C ARG A 343 17.67 10.73 -8.75
N THR A 344 17.87 10.81 -10.04
CA THR A 344 19.17 11.04 -10.69
C THR A 344 19.25 12.49 -11.17
N LYS A 345 20.34 12.87 -11.87
CA LYS A 345 20.48 14.21 -12.47
C LYS A 345 19.43 14.46 -13.58
N GLU A 346 19.06 13.43 -14.33
CA GLU A 346 18.23 13.56 -15.53
C GLU A 346 16.81 13.02 -15.38
N ASN A 347 16.61 12.04 -14.50
CA ASN A 347 15.36 11.30 -14.41
C ASN A 347 15.02 10.95 -12.98
N ARG A 348 13.73 10.67 -12.75
CA ARG A 348 13.25 9.86 -11.65
C ARG A 348 13.06 8.43 -12.13
N VAL A 349 13.45 7.45 -11.34
CA VAL A 349 13.35 6.05 -11.74
C VAL A 349 12.55 5.28 -10.69
N TYR A 350 11.44 4.69 -11.13
CA TYR A 350 10.59 3.83 -10.31
C TYR A 350 11.18 2.42 -10.28
N VAL A 351 11.52 1.94 -9.09
CA VAL A 351 12.18 0.66 -8.89
C VAL A 351 11.32 -0.23 -7.99
N PRO A 352 10.66 -1.26 -8.52
CA PRO A 352 9.96 -2.24 -7.71
C PRO A 352 10.93 -3.05 -6.84
N ILE A 353 10.72 -3.06 -5.52
CA ILE A 353 11.59 -3.75 -4.55
C ILE A 353 10.76 -4.63 -3.62
N TYR A 354 11.11 -5.91 -3.52
CA TYR A 354 10.46 -6.85 -2.61
C TYR A 354 10.93 -6.65 -1.16
N GLN A 355 10.00 -6.69 -0.22
CA GLN A 355 10.26 -6.55 1.23
C GLN A 355 10.96 -5.24 1.64
N LEU A 356 10.60 -4.14 1.02
CA LEU A 356 11.15 -2.81 1.28
C LEU A 356 11.04 -2.38 2.76
N HIS A 357 10.06 -2.91 3.50
CA HIS A 357 9.89 -2.64 4.93
C HIS A 357 11.06 -3.07 5.81
N LYS A 358 11.98 -3.89 5.31
CA LYS A 358 13.21 -4.28 5.99
C LYS A 358 14.32 -3.25 5.83
N MET A 359 14.18 -2.33 4.90
CA MET A 359 15.18 -1.34 4.53
C MET A 359 14.73 0.06 4.93
N ASN A 360 15.66 0.87 5.42
CA ASN A 360 15.42 2.29 5.67
C ASN A 360 16.16 3.09 4.61
N LEU A 361 15.51 3.32 3.46
CA LEU A 361 16.14 3.91 2.27
C LEU A 361 15.77 5.37 2.03
N GLU A 362 14.71 5.89 2.65
CA GLU A 362 14.21 7.25 2.39
C GLU A 362 15.27 8.31 2.60
N GLY A 363 15.51 9.13 1.58
CA GLY A 363 16.48 10.22 1.58
C GLY A 363 17.95 9.78 1.54
N LYS A 364 18.25 8.49 1.45
CA LYS A 364 19.60 7.96 1.29
C LYS A 364 20.00 7.91 -0.18
N THR A 365 21.30 8.00 -0.46
CA THR A 365 21.85 7.67 -1.75
C THR A 365 22.00 6.15 -1.83
N VAL A 366 21.49 5.55 -2.89
CA VAL A 366 21.59 4.13 -3.13
C VAL A 366 22.17 3.84 -4.50
N SER A 367 22.88 2.75 -4.63
CA SER A 367 23.24 2.15 -5.90
C SER A 367 22.53 0.80 -6.05
N ILE A 368 22.02 0.55 -7.24
CA ILE A 368 21.39 -0.70 -7.62
C ILE A 368 22.18 -1.24 -8.78
N SER A 369 22.62 -2.48 -8.66
CA SER A 369 23.39 -3.15 -9.70
C SER A 369 22.81 -4.52 -9.97
N GLY A 370 22.48 -4.77 -11.21
CA GLY A 370 22.07 -6.10 -11.68
C GLY A 370 20.56 -6.32 -11.65
N GLY A 371 20.19 -7.46 -12.16
CA GLY A 371 18.82 -7.94 -12.21
C GLY A 371 18.00 -7.37 -13.38
N ASN A 372 17.20 -8.23 -13.98
CA ASN A 372 16.11 -7.79 -14.83
C ASN A 372 15.02 -7.24 -13.91
N GLY A 373 15.08 -5.96 -13.57
CA GLY A 373 14.02 -5.25 -12.87
C GLY A 373 12.84 -4.97 -13.79
N GLY A 374 11.80 -4.41 -13.25
CA GLY A 374 10.62 -3.99 -14.00
C GLY A 374 9.33 -4.38 -13.31
N ILE A 375 8.22 -4.08 -13.94
CA ILE A 375 6.86 -4.35 -13.41
C ILE A 375 6.66 -5.83 -13.10
N THR A 376 7.26 -6.68 -13.92
CA THR A 376 7.09 -8.12 -13.82
C THR A 376 7.96 -8.77 -12.76
N ARG A 377 9.04 -8.11 -12.33
CA ARG A 377 9.99 -8.64 -11.37
C ARG A 377 10.52 -7.55 -10.46
N GLN A 378 10.30 -7.71 -9.18
CA GLN A 378 10.90 -6.87 -8.17
C GLN A 378 12.37 -7.26 -7.94
N ILE A 379 13.23 -6.28 -7.72
CA ILE A 379 14.56 -6.52 -7.20
C ILE A 379 14.50 -6.86 -5.70
N THR A 380 15.57 -7.40 -5.16
CA THR A 380 15.68 -7.78 -3.75
C THR A 380 16.58 -6.78 -2.98
N ASP A 381 16.56 -6.89 -1.67
CA ASP A 381 17.45 -6.14 -0.77
C ASP A 381 18.95 -6.36 -1.09
N LYS A 382 19.32 -7.52 -1.66
CA LYS A 382 20.69 -7.85 -2.04
C LYS A 382 21.22 -7.01 -3.22
N ASP A 383 20.31 -6.54 -4.05
CA ASP A 383 20.62 -5.75 -5.24
C ASP A 383 20.79 -4.25 -4.91
N VAL A 384 20.51 -3.85 -3.67
CA VAL A 384 20.50 -2.46 -3.21
C VAL A 384 21.62 -2.22 -2.21
N ARG A 385 22.52 -1.29 -2.53
CA ARG A 385 23.57 -0.84 -1.62
C ARG A 385 23.33 0.62 -1.24
N VAL A 386 23.40 0.94 0.05
CA VAL A 386 23.42 2.32 0.53
C VAL A 386 24.83 2.85 0.34
N VAL A 387 24.95 3.95 -0.37
CA VAL A 387 26.21 4.66 -0.56
C VAL A 387 26.31 5.70 0.56
N ASP A 388 27.27 5.52 1.45
CA ASP A 388 27.52 6.51 2.52
C ASP A 388 27.97 7.82 1.91
N ALA A 389 27.46 8.95 2.46
CA ALA A 389 27.67 10.30 1.98
C ALA A 389 29.12 10.83 2.23
N GLY A 390 30.12 9.99 1.99
CA GLY A 390 31.55 10.28 2.20
C GLY A 390 32.41 10.27 0.93
N MET A 391 31.83 10.02 -0.25
CA MET A 391 32.56 10.13 -1.52
C MET A 391 31.87 11.14 -2.42
N ASP A 392 32.34 12.36 -2.36
CA ASP A 392 32.12 13.39 -3.39
C ASP A 392 32.71 12.86 -4.70
N TRP A 393 31.84 12.52 -5.64
CA TRP A 393 32.22 12.27 -7.01
C TRP A 393 32.04 13.57 -7.81
N GLU A 394 32.99 14.51 -7.61
CA GLU A 394 33.36 15.46 -8.64
C GLU A 394 34.40 14.78 -9.56
N ARG A 395 33.94 14.23 -10.68
CA ARG A 395 34.71 14.08 -11.92
C ARG A 395 33.78 13.87 -13.10
#